data_949f5d3d9ba709414bb0ae8b1aa59af2
#
_entry.id   949f5d3d9ba709414bb0ae8b1aa59af2
#
_cell.length_a   1.000
_cell.length_b   1.000
_cell.length_c   1.000
_cell.angle_alpha   90.00
_cell.angle_beta   90.00
_cell.angle_gamma   90.00
#
_symmetry.space_group_name_H-M   'P 1'
#
loop_
_entity.id
_entity.type
_entity.pdbx_description
1 polymer ?
#
loop_
_entity_poly.entity_id
_entity_poly.type
_entity_poly.pdbx_seq_one_letter_code
_entity_poly.pdbx_strand_id
1 'polypeptide(L)'
;VHVLFIIKEIDNEPHGILRVSAALKQAGHSTDMVVATEQDPVEAALTIKPDVVAYSVYTGTQRYYLDVNQRIRDQLDVYSIMGGPHPTFFPEIIDEEGVDAICIGEGEYATVDLMNALEHGDAVEEIPNWWIKSNGRVRRNGLRTLVADLDGLPFPDRELLYRAHPLSGARKLKPFITGRGCPYNCSFCFNEAYSQLYEGKGRRTRRRSVDNVIQEIQEVRERHPLEFVLFLDDTFIINRKWLGELARRYKEEIGLPFWCQVRPNLVTEEKVALFKDMGCVSVSFGLETANDRLRYEVLNRHITKEQILKACRILRKHGIAYSTNNMLGLPTGGLETDLETLDLNIECRADYVNVFLYQPYPKTKLGELALRQGLMNGTFDDLSGSVTEDTVIRFGSEGEKRQIENLQKLLSVTAEFPFLKALVVRLIKLPPNQLFWLAYKGWKGYAISRRIYPVKMTLGEWFSALLQFMRIRTQ
;
A
#
# COMPACT_ATOMS: atom_id res chain seq x y z
N VAL A 1 11.31 -3.23 27.76
CA VAL A 1 11.72 -4.02 26.58
C VAL A 1 12.17 -3.08 25.47
N HIS A 2 13.27 -3.43 24.82
CA HIS A 2 13.80 -2.72 23.66
C HIS A 2 13.52 -3.48 22.37
N VAL A 3 12.77 -2.88 21.42
CA VAL A 3 12.35 -3.50 20.17
C VAL A 3 13.08 -2.87 18.99
N LEU A 4 13.76 -3.69 18.17
CA LEU A 4 14.37 -3.27 16.93
C LEU A 4 13.49 -3.67 15.73
N PHE A 5 12.93 -2.67 15.04
CA PHE A 5 12.23 -2.88 13.79
C PHE A 5 13.21 -2.97 12.61
N ILE A 6 13.08 -4.00 11.80
CA ILE A 6 13.92 -4.20 10.61
C ILE A 6 13.06 -4.09 9.37
N ILE A 7 13.44 -3.19 8.45
CA ILE A 7 12.77 -2.94 7.18
C ILE A 7 13.77 -3.12 6.04
N LYS A 8 13.36 -3.81 4.97
CA LYS A 8 14.20 -4.02 3.80
C LYS A 8 14.53 -2.72 3.08
N GLU A 9 13.51 -1.95 2.74
CA GLU A 9 13.60 -0.70 1.98
C GLU A 9 12.40 0.21 2.26
N ILE A 10 12.52 1.50 1.98
CA ILE A 10 11.47 2.49 2.21
C ILE A 10 10.96 3.05 0.88
N ASP A 11 9.80 2.60 0.46
CA ASP A 11 9.03 3.20 -0.64
C ASP A 11 8.07 4.27 -0.12
N ASN A 12 7.35 3.92 0.94
CA ASN A 12 6.43 4.79 1.65
C ASN A 12 6.66 4.67 3.16
N GLU A 13 6.21 5.66 3.93
CA GLU A 13 6.27 5.59 5.38
C GLU A 13 5.47 4.37 5.90
N PRO A 14 6.10 3.47 6.67
CA PRO A 14 5.48 2.23 7.14
C PRO A 14 4.54 2.49 8.32
N HIS A 15 3.39 3.12 8.09
CA HIS A 15 2.45 3.57 9.12
C HIS A 15 2.10 2.50 10.16
N GLY A 16 2.02 1.22 9.78
CA GLY A 16 1.77 0.12 10.72
C GLY A 16 2.84 0.05 11.80
N ILE A 17 4.12 0.02 11.40
CA ILE A 17 5.27 0.01 12.31
C ILE A 17 5.31 1.27 13.16
N LEU A 18 5.14 2.45 12.53
CA LEU A 18 5.22 3.73 13.23
C LEU A 18 4.14 3.88 14.31
N ARG A 19 2.94 3.32 14.09
CA ARG A 19 1.88 3.28 15.11
C ARG A 19 2.17 2.26 16.21
N VAL A 20 2.69 1.10 15.88
CA VAL A 20 3.12 0.11 16.88
C VAL A 20 4.24 0.69 17.74
N SER A 21 5.25 1.33 17.14
CA SER A 21 6.32 2.00 17.88
C SER A 21 5.79 3.09 18.81
N ALA A 22 4.87 3.93 18.34
CA ALA A 22 4.26 4.96 19.15
C ALA A 22 3.51 4.39 20.36
N ALA A 23 2.75 3.30 20.16
CA ALA A 23 2.04 2.61 21.24
C ALA A 23 3.01 1.98 22.25
N LEU A 24 4.10 1.37 21.78
CA LEU A 24 5.14 0.83 22.65
C LEU A 24 5.83 1.90 23.48
N LYS A 25 6.19 3.03 22.89
CA LYS A 25 6.79 4.17 23.62
C LYS A 25 5.84 4.76 24.65
N GLN A 26 4.55 4.85 24.32
CA GLN A 26 3.53 5.30 25.28
C GLN A 26 3.39 4.34 26.46
N ALA A 27 3.64 3.05 26.26
CA ALA A 27 3.65 2.02 27.29
C ALA A 27 4.98 1.91 28.06
N GLY A 28 5.99 2.73 27.74
CA GLY A 28 7.28 2.76 28.45
C GLY A 28 8.40 1.93 27.81
N HIS A 29 8.14 1.25 26.70
CA HIS A 29 9.16 0.50 25.98
C HIS A 29 9.99 1.40 25.04
N SER A 30 11.18 0.95 24.67
CA SER A 30 12.04 1.64 23.71
C SER A 30 12.03 0.97 22.34
N THR A 31 12.21 1.79 21.29
CA THR A 31 12.19 1.28 19.91
C THR A 31 13.29 1.91 19.08
N ASP A 32 13.93 1.10 18.24
CA ASP A 32 14.82 1.52 17.17
C ASP A 32 14.40 0.90 15.84
N MET A 33 14.91 1.44 14.73
CA MET A 33 14.64 0.97 13.38
C MET A 33 15.92 0.91 12.57
N VAL A 34 16.03 -0.14 11.76
CA VAL A 34 17.06 -0.29 10.73
C VAL A 34 16.42 -0.46 9.37
N VAL A 35 16.92 0.28 8.39
CA VAL A 35 16.57 0.15 6.98
C VAL A 35 17.74 -0.52 6.27
N ALA A 36 17.53 -1.70 5.70
CA ALA A 36 18.61 -2.53 5.16
C ALA A 36 19.33 -1.91 3.94
N THR A 37 18.71 -0.94 3.27
CA THR A 37 19.38 -0.16 2.21
C THR A 37 20.36 0.88 2.75
N GLU A 38 20.28 1.22 4.04
CA GLU A 38 21.12 2.22 4.70
C GLU A 38 22.17 1.59 5.60
N GLN A 39 21.86 0.47 6.26
CA GLN A 39 22.74 -0.22 7.20
C GLN A 39 22.48 -1.72 7.19
N ASP A 40 23.53 -2.55 7.36
CA ASP A 40 23.35 -4.00 7.52
C ASP A 40 22.54 -4.31 8.79
N PRO A 41 21.41 -5.02 8.67
CA PRO A 41 20.53 -5.27 9.80
C PRO A 41 21.12 -6.21 10.85
N VAL A 42 22.05 -7.09 10.47
CA VAL A 42 22.75 -8.00 11.41
C VAL A 42 23.73 -7.22 12.25
N GLU A 43 24.59 -6.41 11.63
CA GLU A 43 25.54 -5.55 12.35
C GLU A 43 24.83 -4.56 13.30
N ALA A 44 23.69 -4.01 12.85
CA ALA A 44 22.88 -3.14 13.67
C ALA A 44 22.32 -3.87 14.90
N ALA A 45 21.74 -5.07 14.72
CA ALA A 45 21.22 -5.88 15.82
C ALA A 45 22.31 -6.24 16.83
N LEU A 46 23.49 -6.62 16.37
CA LEU A 46 24.64 -6.95 17.23
C LEU A 46 25.15 -5.72 18.04
N THR A 47 25.03 -4.52 17.45
CA THR A 47 25.44 -3.27 18.11
C THR A 47 24.40 -2.81 19.13
N ILE A 48 23.11 -2.84 18.75
CA ILE A 48 21.99 -2.34 19.55
C ILE A 48 21.65 -3.33 20.68
N LYS A 49 21.79 -4.64 20.41
CA LYS A 49 21.43 -5.74 21.34
C LYS A 49 20.00 -5.60 21.86
N PRO A 50 18.98 -5.59 20.97
CA PRO A 50 17.59 -5.46 21.40
C PRO A 50 17.11 -6.74 22.12
N ASP A 51 16.08 -6.60 22.95
CA ASP A 51 15.38 -7.75 23.53
C ASP A 51 14.53 -8.47 22.48
N VAL A 52 13.99 -7.70 21.52
CA VAL A 52 13.08 -8.20 20.47
C VAL A 52 13.47 -7.64 19.11
N VAL A 53 13.54 -8.51 18.08
CA VAL A 53 13.56 -8.10 16.67
C VAL A 53 12.18 -8.24 16.05
N ALA A 54 11.73 -7.23 15.33
CA ALA A 54 10.38 -7.14 14.80
C ALA A 54 10.38 -6.84 13.29
N TYR A 55 9.56 -7.59 12.56
CA TYR A 55 9.47 -7.50 11.09
C TYR A 55 8.04 -7.22 10.66
N SER A 56 7.85 -6.30 9.70
CA SER A 56 6.57 -6.14 8.99
C SER A 56 6.67 -6.77 7.62
N VAL A 57 6.08 -7.94 7.48
CA VAL A 57 6.28 -8.82 6.32
C VAL A 57 5.14 -8.69 5.32
N TYR A 58 5.48 -8.41 4.06
CA TYR A 58 4.57 -8.48 2.92
C TYR A 58 4.81 -9.78 2.14
N THR A 59 3.77 -10.30 1.49
CA THR A 59 3.92 -11.47 0.61
C THR A 59 4.90 -11.14 -0.52
N GLY A 60 5.88 -12.01 -0.73
CA GLY A 60 7.01 -11.79 -1.65
C GLY A 60 8.30 -11.30 -0.95
N THR A 61 8.23 -10.84 0.31
CA THR A 61 9.41 -10.41 1.07
C THR A 61 9.77 -11.37 2.22
N GLN A 62 8.95 -12.37 2.49
CA GLN A 62 9.09 -13.27 3.64
C GLN A 62 10.45 -13.97 3.68
N ARG A 63 10.94 -14.48 2.55
CA ARG A 63 12.24 -15.18 2.48
C ARG A 63 13.40 -14.28 2.89
N TYR A 64 13.38 -13.02 2.48
CA TYR A 64 14.38 -12.05 2.87
C TYR A 64 14.41 -11.84 4.39
N TYR A 65 13.25 -11.67 5.02
CA TYR A 65 13.18 -11.45 6.47
C TYR A 65 13.52 -12.71 7.27
N LEU A 66 13.18 -13.90 6.79
CA LEU A 66 13.59 -15.18 7.41
C LEU A 66 15.12 -15.34 7.36
N ASP A 67 15.77 -15.03 6.23
CA ASP A 67 17.23 -15.08 6.12
C ASP A 67 17.92 -14.10 7.08
N VAL A 68 17.46 -12.83 7.10
CA VAL A 68 18.00 -11.82 8.03
C VAL A 68 17.78 -12.25 9.48
N ASN A 69 16.61 -12.76 9.81
CA ASN A 69 16.29 -13.25 11.15
C ASN A 69 17.21 -14.39 11.59
N GLN A 70 17.42 -15.39 10.72
CA GLN A 70 18.31 -16.51 11.02
C GLN A 70 19.74 -16.04 11.29
N ARG A 71 20.28 -15.15 10.45
CA ARG A 71 21.63 -14.61 10.60
C ARG A 71 21.81 -13.80 11.89
N ILE A 72 20.76 -13.12 12.38
CA ILE A 72 20.78 -12.44 13.67
C ILE A 72 20.77 -13.47 14.80
N ARG A 73 19.89 -14.45 14.75
CA ARG A 73 19.75 -15.47 15.80
C ARG A 73 20.96 -16.42 15.92
N ASP A 74 21.70 -16.62 14.85
CA ASP A 74 22.98 -17.36 14.88
C ASP A 74 24.02 -16.67 15.78
N GLN A 75 23.85 -15.38 16.08
CA GLN A 75 24.82 -14.55 16.79
C GLN A 75 24.29 -13.88 18.06
N LEU A 76 22.96 -13.80 18.20
CA LEU A 76 22.30 -13.09 19.30
C LEU A 76 21.08 -13.90 19.78
N ASP A 77 21.02 -14.14 21.07
CA ASP A 77 19.80 -14.67 21.69
C ASP A 77 18.78 -13.53 21.83
N VAL A 78 17.78 -13.52 20.93
CA VAL A 78 16.79 -12.46 20.81
C VAL A 78 15.42 -13.04 20.48
N TYR A 79 14.36 -12.47 21.03
CA TYR A 79 12.99 -12.85 20.69
C TYR A 79 12.57 -12.28 19.35
N SER A 80 12.08 -13.12 18.44
CA SER A 80 11.75 -12.73 17.07
C SER A 80 10.26 -12.70 16.81
N ILE A 81 9.73 -11.55 16.36
CA ILE A 81 8.32 -11.38 16.06
C ILE A 81 8.09 -10.92 14.62
N MET A 82 7.05 -11.46 13.98
CA MET A 82 6.64 -11.05 12.65
C MET A 82 5.19 -10.59 12.64
N GLY A 83 4.93 -9.45 12.02
CA GLY A 83 3.60 -8.91 11.81
C GLY A 83 3.41 -8.44 10.37
N GLY A 84 2.28 -7.76 10.11
CA GLY A 84 1.96 -7.23 8.79
C GLY A 84 1.06 -8.14 7.96
N PRO A 85 0.87 -7.81 6.67
CA PRO A 85 -0.07 -8.53 5.81
C PRO A 85 0.25 -10.02 5.64
N HIS A 86 1.53 -10.38 5.46
CA HIS A 86 1.88 -11.77 5.21
C HIS A 86 1.53 -12.69 6.39
N PRO A 87 1.99 -12.49 7.63
CA PRO A 87 1.58 -13.33 8.75
C PRO A 87 0.07 -13.32 9.02
N THR A 88 -0.61 -12.21 8.71
CA THR A 88 -2.07 -12.11 8.86
C THR A 88 -2.81 -13.10 7.96
N PHE A 89 -2.34 -13.32 6.73
CA PHE A 89 -2.99 -14.18 5.75
C PHE A 89 -2.28 -15.53 5.53
N PHE A 90 -1.02 -15.63 5.97
CA PHE A 90 -0.18 -16.84 5.92
C PHE A 90 0.44 -17.09 7.29
N PRO A 91 -0.37 -17.45 8.26
CA PRO A 91 0.12 -17.66 9.62
C PRO A 91 1.04 -18.87 9.74
N GLU A 92 1.15 -19.71 8.71
CA GLU A 92 2.07 -20.84 8.62
C GLU A 92 3.53 -20.40 8.73
N ILE A 93 3.87 -19.14 8.49
CA ILE A 93 5.22 -18.59 8.70
C ILE A 93 5.70 -18.75 10.16
N ILE A 94 4.79 -18.97 11.12
CA ILE A 94 5.16 -19.30 12.50
C ILE A 94 5.94 -20.61 12.60
N ASP A 95 5.74 -21.55 11.67
CA ASP A 95 6.40 -22.85 11.69
C ASP A 95 7.88 -22.76 11.25
N GLU A 96 8.28 -21.64 10.59
CA GLU A 96 9.65 -21.39 10.17
C GLU A 96 10.60 -21.31 11.37
N GLU A 97 11.86 -21.72 11.13
CA GLU A 97 12.91 -21.69 12.14
C GLU A 97 13.23 -20.25 12.56
N GLY A 98 13.47 -20.03 13.85
CA GLY A 98 13.82 -18.72 14.37
C GLY A 98 12.66 -17.73 14.52
N VAL A 99 11.41 -18.08 14.17
CA VAL A 99 10.24 -17.27 14.44
C VAL A 99 9.59 -17.68 15.75
N ASP A 100 9.54 -16.78 16.73
CA ASP A 100 8.96 -17.09 18.06
C ASP A 100 7.48 -16.73 18.14
N ALA A 101 7.06 -15.62 17.51
CA ALA A 101 5.66 -15.22 17.50
C ALA A 101 5.27 -14.44 16.23
N ILE A 102 3.99 -14.57 15.85
CA ILE A 102 3.41 -13.78 14.76
C ILE A 102 2.16 -13.05 15.22
N CYS A 103 2.01 -11.79 14.76
CA CYS A 103 0.82 -10.99 15.01
C CYS A 103 -0.15 -11.07 13.84
N ILE A 104 -1.39 -11.45 14.12
CA ILE A 104 -2.48 -11.50 13.14
C ILE A 104 -3.35 -10.24 13.27
N GLY A 105 -3.38 -9.42 12.23
CA GLY A 105 -4.23 -8.23 12.15
C GLY A 105 -3.66 -6.98 12.81
N GLU A 106 -4.47 -6.24 13.61
CA GLU A 106 -4.05 -4.98 14.24
C GLU A 106 -3.06 -5.22 15.38
N GLY A 107 -1.88 -4.62 15.30
CA GLY A 107 -0.75 -4.91 16.16
C GLY A 107 -0.53 -3.94 17.33
N GLU A 108 -1.14 -2.74 17.35
CA GLU A 108 -0.77 -1.70 18.30
C GLU A 108 -0.88 -2.17 19.76
N TYR A 109 -2.08 -2.50 20.21
CA TYR A 109 -2.29 -2.98 21.59
C TYR A 109 -1.78 -4.42 21.80
N ALA A 110 -1.85 -5.27 20.74
CA ALA A 110 -1.36 -6.62 20.85
C ALA A 110 0.16 -6.68 21.14
N THR A 111 0.93 -5.79 20.49
CA THR A 111 2.38 -5.74 20.71
C THR A 111 2.73 -5.13 22.06
N VAL A 112 1.96 -4.15 22.54
CA VAL A 112 2.12 -3.64 23.91
C VAL A 112 1.90 -4.74 24.96
N ASP A 113 0.82 -5.53 24.81
CA ASP A 113 0.54 -6.62 25.74
C ASP A 113 1.66 -7.67 25.74
N LEU A 114 2.20 -8.01 24.56
CA LEU A 114 3.31 -8.96 24.46
C LEU A 114 4.58 -8.41 25.12
N MET A 115 4.92 -7.15 24.87
CA MET A 115 6.14 -6.55 25.46
C MET A 115 6.01 -6.42 26.99
N ASN A 116 4.83 -6.04 27.50
CA ASN A 116 4.56 -6.01 28.94
C ASN A 116 4.74 -7.40 29.58
N ALA A 117 4.18 -8.45 28.94
CA ALA A 117 4.31 -9.82 29.45
C ALA A 117 5.78 -10.28 29.44
N LEU A 118 6.53 -10.01 28.38
CA LEU A 118 7.97 -10.32 28.32
C LEU A 118 8.78 -9.57 29.40
N GLU A 119 8.46 -8.31 29.68
CA GLU A 119 9.15 -7.50 30.70
C GLU A 119 8.90 -8.02 32.12
N HIS A 120 7.67 -8.45 32.42
CA HIS A 120 7.31 -8.94 33.75
C HIS A 120 7.54 -10.45 33.94
N GLY A 121 7.90 -11.17 32.88
CA GLY A 121 8.01 -12.63 32.90
C GLY A 121 6.65 -13.33 33.03
N ASP A 122 5.59 -12.66 32.57
CA ASP A 122 4.24 -13.21 32.56
C ASP A 122 4.04 -14.22 31.41
N ALA A 123 2.99 -15.03 31.50
CA ALA A 123 2.63 -15.99 30.46
C ALA A 123 2.22 -15.26 29.15
N VAL A 124 2.92 -15.54 28.07
CA VAL A 124 2.68 -14.92 26.75
C VAL A 124 1.68 -15.72 25.91
N GLU A 125 1.38 -16.96 26.28
CA GLU A 125 0.66 -17.92 25.43
C GLU A 125 -0.81 -17.58 25.17
N GLU A 126 -1.42 -16.68 25.93
CA GLU A 126 -2.86 -16.37 25.82
C GLU A 126 -3.16 -14.96 25.30
N ILE A 127 -2.15 -14.24 24.79
CA ILE A 127 -2.31 -12.85 24.30
C ILE A 127 -3.07 -12.85 22.95
N PRO A 128 -4.24 -12.21 22.85
CA PRO A 128 -5.01 -12.17 21.62
C PRO A 128 -4.23 -11.51 20.46
N ASN A 129 -4.50 -11.94 19.24
CA ASN A 129 -3.80 -11.63 17.97
C ASN A 129 -2.44 -12.32 17.82
N TRP A 130 -1.84 -12.87 18.86
CA TRP A 130 -0.56 -13.54 18.76
C TRP A 130 -0.71 -15.05 18.60
N TRP A 131 0.00 -15.61 17.61
CA TRP A 131 0.35 -17.02 17.60
C TRP A 131 1.78 -17.12 18.10
N ILE A 132 2.01 -17.96 19.10
CA ILE A 132 3.26 -17.99 19.86
C ILE A 132 3.80 -19.41 19.90
N LYS A 133 5.09 -19.55 19.59
CA LYS A 133 5.82 -20.81 19.69
C LYS A 133 6.42 -20.91 21.10
N SER A 134 5.97 -21.90 21.86
CA SER A 134 6.45 -22.17 23.21
C SER A 134 6.62 -23.67 23.40
N ASN A 135 7.77 -24.10 23.93
CA ASN A 135 8.08 -25.52 24.20
C ASN A 135 7.80 -26.47 23.02
N GLY A 136 8.14 -26.05 21.80
CA GLY A 136 7.95 -26.84 20.58
C GLY A 136 6.49 -26.94 20.10
N ARG A 137 5.56 -26.15 20.68
CA ARG A 137 4.18 -26.08 20.28
C ARG A 137 3.78 -24.67 19.90
N VAL A 138 2.89 -24.54 18.90
CA VAL A 138 2.32 -23.26 18.50
C VAL A 138 0.97 -23.08 19.21
N ARG A 139 0.89 -22.07 20.07
CA ARG A 139 -0.36 -21.59 20.65
C ARG A 139 -1.00 -20.59 19.69
N ARG A 140 -2.22 -20.86 19.24
CA ARG A 140 -2.96 -20.08 18.26
C ARG A 140 -4.09 -19.33 18.95
N ASN A 141 -3.86 -18.08 19.31
CA ASN A 141 -4.86 -17.28 20.03
C ASN A 141 -5.85 -16.64 19.06
N GLY A 142 -7.06 -16.38 19.56
CA GLY A 142 -8.09 -15.68 18.80
C GLY A 142 -7.77 -14.21 18.61
N LEU A 143 -8.47 -13.58 17.64
CA LEU A 143 -8.34 -12.15 17.40
C LEU A 143 -9.12 -11.37 18.47
N ARG A 144 -8.57 -10.22 18.88
CA ARG A 144 -9.30 -9.19 19.62
C ARG A 144 -10.28 -8.45 18.69
N THR A 145 -11.17 -7.67 19.25
CA THR A 145 -12.00 -6.75 18.46
C THR A 145 -11.14 -5.68 17.82
N LEU A 146 -11.55 -5.23 16.63
CA LEU A 146 -10.91 -4.10 15.96
C LEU A 146 -10.93 -2.85 16.86
N VAL A 147 -9.86 -2.07 16.85
CA VAL A 147 -9.77 -0.80 17.59
C VAL A 147 -10.90 0.13 17.11
N ALA A 148 -11.90 0.34 17.96
CA ALA A 148 -13.09 1.12 17.58
C ALA A 148 -12.80 2.62 17.55
N ASP A 149 -12.10 3.12 18.55
CA ASP A 149 -11.66 4.51 18.67
C ASP A 149 -10.23 4.64 18.14
N LEU A 150 -10.10 5.23 16.94
CA LEU A 150 -8.80 5.48 16.33
C LEU A 150 -8.10 6.71 16.88
N ASP A 151 -8.83 7.61 17.54
CA ASP A 151 -8.26 8.81 18.15
C ASP A 151 -7.52 8.49 19.45
N GLY A 152 -7.87 7.39 20.12
CA GLY A 152 -7.15 6.88 21.28
C GLY A 152 -5.78 6.28 20.98
N LEU A 153 -5.46 6.03 19.69
CA LEU A 153 -4.13 5.60 19.28
C LEU A 153 -3.17 6.80 19.18
N PRO A 154 -1.93 6.67 19.64
CA PRO A 154 -0.92 7.73 19.48
C PRO A 154 -0.65 7.99 17.99
N PHE A 155 -0.19 9.21 17.68
CA PHE A 155 0.25 9.53 16.32
C PHE A 155 1.45 8.68 15.90
N PRO A 156 1.63 8.39 14.60
CA PRO A 156 2.77 7.61 14.13
C PRO A 156 4.11 8.19 14.59
N ASP A 157 4.98 7.34 15.12
CA ASP A 157 6.34 7.72 15.54
C ASP A 157 7.26 7.95 14.33
N ARG A 158 7.09 9.10 13.68
CA ARG A 158 7.85 9.44 12.46
C ARG A 158 9.34 9.65 12.75
N GLU A 159 9.70 10.06 13.99
CA GLU A 159 11.10 10.22 14.39
C GLU A 159 11.87 8.91 14.30
N LEU A 160 11.23 7.78 14.59
CA LEU A 160 11.83 6.46 14.42
C LEU A 160 12.31 6.25 12.97
N LEU A 161 11.46 6.53 12.00
CA LEU A 161 11.80 6.41 10.58
C LEU A 161 12.82 7.45 10.14
N TYR A 162 12.63 8.71 10.54
CA TYR A 162 13.44 9.82 10.02
C TYR A 162 14.87 9.78 10.53
N ARG A 163 15.11 9.18 11.69
CA ARG A 163 16.46 8.86 12.18
C ARG A 163 17.11 7.75 11.37
N ALA A 164 16.36 6.67 11.08
CA ALA A 164 16.86 5.53 10.32
C ALA A 164 16.99 5.80 8.81
N HIS A 165 16.19 6.73 8.26
CA HIS A 165 16.18 7.09 6.85
C HIS A 165 15.94 8.59 6.66
N PRO A 166 16.99 9.42 6.79
CA PRO A 166 16.88 10.89 6.78
C PRO A 166 16.23 11.49 5.53
N LEU A 167 16.35 10.79 4.38
CA LEU A 167 15.68 11.21 3.15
C LEU A 167 14.15 11.24 3.29
N SER A 168 13.54 10.33 4.04
CA SER A 168 12.11 10.38 4.35
C SER A 168 11.75 11.60 5.19
N GLY A 169 12.59 11.95 6.15
CA GLY A 169 12.41 13.16 6.98
C GLY A 169 12.45 14.44 6.14
N ALA A 170 13.39 14.52 5.19
CA ALA A 170 13.58 15.69 4.32
C ALA A 170 12.48 15.86 3.26
N ARG A 171 11.69 14.82 2.95
CA ARG A 171 10.61 14.92 1.96
C ARG A 171 9.54 15.90 2.44
N LYS A 172 9.13 16.81 1.53
CA LYS A 172 8.07 17.79 1.77
C LYS A 172 6.67 17.25 1.58
N LEU A 173 6.55 16.05 1.02
CA LEU A 173 5.33 15.33 0.76
C LEU A 173 5.23 14.19 1.78
N LYS A 174 4.19 14.21 2.63
CA LYS A 174 4.03 13.22 3.68
C LYS A 174 2.65 12.58 3.70
N PRO A 175 2.59 11.26 3.98
CA PRO A 175 1.35 10.52 4.05
C PRO A 175 0.65 10.65 5.41
N PHE A 176 -0.69 10.63 5.36
CA PHE A 176 -1.59 10.60 6.51
C PHE A 176 -2.71 9.60 6.25
N ILE A 177 -3.19 8.95 7.31
CA ILE A 177 -4.31 8.02 7.27
C ILE A 177 -5.40 8.52 8.19
N THR A 178 -6.58 8.85 7.63
CA THR A 178 -7.71 9.40 8.38
C THR A 178 -8.71 8.35 8.83
N GLY A 179 -8.59 7.13 8.32
CA GLY A 179 -9.48 6.03 8.68
C GLY A 179 -8.93 4.68 8.24
N ARG A 180 -9.59 3.61 8.65
CA ARG A 180 -9.24 2.23 8.32
C ARG A 180 -10.41 1.51 7.70
N GLY A 181 -10.13 0.70 6.69
CA GLY A 181 -11.05 -0.20 6.04
C GLY A 181 -11.92 0.45 4.95
N CYS A 182 -12.44 -0.39 4.08
CA CYS A 182 -13.25 -0.02 2.93
C CYS A 182 -14.58 -0.79 2.97
N PRO A 183 -15.75 -0.17 2.67
CA PRO A 183 -17.04 -0.85 2.74
C PRO A 183 -17.33 -1.78 1.55
N TYR A 184 -16.43 -1.81 0.57
CA TYR A 184 -16.62 -2.56 -0.67
C TYR A 184 -15.97 -3.94 -0.63
N ASN A 185 -16.51 -4.90 -1.42
CA ASN A 185 -16.12 -6.29 -1.45
C ASN A 185 -15.49 -6.68 -2.80
N CYS A 186 -14.54 -5.85 -3.30
CA CYS A 186 -13.83 -6.17 -4.54
C CYS A 186 -13.02 -7.46 -4.36
N SER A 187 -13.19 -8.42 -5.30
CA SER A 187 -12.67 -9.78 -5.19
C SER A 187 -11.13 -9.90 -5.16
N PHE A 188 -10.44 -8.90 -5.67
CA PHE A 188 -8.98 -8.83 -5.72
C PHE A 188 -8.35 -8.14 -4.49
N CYS A 189 -9.17 -7.57 -3.61
CA CYS A 189 -8.69 -6.65 -2.57
C CYS A 189 -8.62 -7.31 -1.20
N PHE A 190 -7.52 -7.09 -0.49
CA PHE A 190 -7.34 -7.58 0.88
C PHE A 190 -8.34 -7.00 1.90
N ASN A 191 -8.93 -5.84 1.64
CA ASN A 191 -9.98 -5.29 2.52
C ASN A 191 -11.18 -6.23 2.67
N GLU A 192 -11.51 -7.01 1.65
CA GLU A 192 -12.56 -8.01 1.71
C GLU A 192 -12.12 -9.21 2.57
N ALA A 193 -10.93 -9.77 2.31
CA ALA A 193 -10.37 -10.87 3.10
C ALA A 193 -10.17 -10.48 4.58
N TYR A 194 -9.69 -9.26 4.84
CA TYR A 194 -9.53 -8.72 6.17
C TYR A 194 -10.88 -8.55 6.90
N SER A 195 -11.93 -8.16 6.17
CA SER A 195 -13.29 -8.07 6.73
C SER A 195 -13.87 -9.43 7.10
N GLN A 196 -13.58 -10.47 6.34
CA GLN A 196 -13.96 -11.84 6.69
C GLN A 196 -13.22 -12.33 7.94
N LEU A 197 -11.91 -12.05 8.02
CA LEU A 197 -11.09 -12.40 9.19
C LEU A 197 -11.65 -11.80 10.50
N TYR A 198 -12.18 -10.59 10.44
CA TYR A 198 -12.75 -9.85 11.59
C TYR A 198 -14.28 -9.87 11.64
N GLU A 199 -14.93 -10.85 11.02
CA GLU A 199 -16.38 -10.97 11.08
C GLU A 199 -16.86 -11.07 12.53
N GLY A 200 -17.83 -10.26 12.92
CA GLY A 200 -18.34 -10.16 14.30
C GLY A 200 -17.40 -9.46 15.30
N LYS A 201 -16.24 -8.96 14.90
CA LYS A 201 -15.21 -8.37 15.77
C LYS A 201 -15.05 -6.85 15.61
N GLY A 202 -16.14 -6.14 15.39
CA GLY A 202 -16.17 -4.67 15.32
C GLY A 202 -16.54 -4.13 13.94
N ARG A 203 -16.52 -2.80 13.82
CA ARG A 203 -16.89 -2.12 12.58
C ARG A 203 -15.75 -2.20 11.55
N ARG A 204 -16.07 -2.61 10.35
CA ARG A 204 -15.16 -2.69 9.22
C ARG A 204 -14.54 -1.34 8.86
N THR A 205 -15.34 -0.29 8.80
CA THR A 205 -14.88 1.08 8.49
C THR A 205 -14.89 1.93 9.74
N ARG A 206 -13.75 2.51 10.07
CA ARG A 206 -13.54 3.37 11.23
C ARG A 206 -12.80 4.63 10.80
N ARG A 207 -13.11 5.75 11.44
CA ARG A 207 -12.53 7.03 11.04
C ARG A 207 -12.14 7.83 12.27
N ARG A 208 -11.03 8.53 12.16
CA ARG A 208 -10.55 9.50 13.15
C ARG A 208 -11.43 10.74 13.14
N SER A 209 -11.53 11.45 14.23
CA SER A 209 -12.15 12.78 14.27
C SER A 209 -11.36 13.76 13.39
N VAL A 210 -12.03 14.82 12.99
CA VAL A 210 -11.35 15.91 12.25
C VAL A 210 -10.31 16.58 13.12
N ASP A 211 -10.59 16.77 14.42
CA ASP A 211 -9.63 17.32 15.40
C ASP A 211 -8.34 16.53 15.40
N ASN A 212 -8.43 15.22 15.55
CA ASN A 212 -7.27 14.34 15.64
C ASN A 212 -6.44 14.35 14.34
N VAL A 213 -7.09 14.43 13.16
CA VAL A 213 -6.39 14.52 11.86
C VAL A 213 -5.68 15.87 11.70
N ILE A 214 -6.35 16.97 12.03
CA ILE A 214 -5.77 18.31 11.93
C ILE A 214 -4.58 18.45 12.87
N GLN A 215 -4.71 17.99 14.12
CA GLN A 215 -3.63 18.01 15.10
C GLN A 215 -2.40 17.25 14.60
N GLU A 216 -2.54 16.02 14.08
CA GLU A 216 -1.39 15.27 13.53
C GLU A 216 -0.69 16.06 12.41
N ILE A 217 -1.46 16.67 11.49
CA ILE A 217 -0.86 17.44 10.39
C ILE A 217 -0.12 18.67 10.92
N GLN A 218 -0.66 19.37 11.91
CA GLN A 218 -0.02 20.53 12.56
C GLN A 218 1.28 20.12 13.25
N GLU A 219 1.28 19.05 14.07
CA GLU A 219 2.48 18.56 14.74
C GLU A 219 3.58 18.15 13.75
N VAL A 220 3.20 17.49 12.64
CA VAL A 220 4.17 17.13 11.60
C VAL A 220 4.73 18.37 10.91
N ARG A 221 3.91 19.38 10.61
CA ARG A 221 4.34 20.64 9.97
C ARG A 221 5.27 21.47 10.87
N GLU A 222 5.07 21.41 12.18
CA GLU A 222 5.93 22.10 13.13
C GLU A 222 7.34 21.51 13.24
N ARG A 223 7.43 20.18 13.08
CA ARG A 223 8.69 19.44 13.31
C ARG A 223 9.45 19.11 12.03
N HIS A 224 8.74 19.02 10.90
CA HIS A 224 9.30 18.51 9.64
C HIS A 224 8.83 19.32 8.44
N PRO A 225 9.61 19.33 7.34
CA PRO A 225 9.18 19.90 6.08
C PRO A 225 7.86 19.25 5.63
N LEU A 226 6.83 20.06 5.40
CA LEU A 226 5.54 19.62 4.90
C LEU A 226 4.95 20.68 3.95
N GLU A 227 4.90 20.38 2.66
CA GLU A 227 4.33 21.24 1.63
C GLU A 227 3.16 20.57 0.88
N PHE A 228 3.01 19.24 1.03
CA PHE A 228 1.98 18.47 0.35
C PHE A 228 1.51 17.28 1.21
N VAL A 229 0.21 17.11 1.33
CA VAL A 229 -0.43 16.05 2.12
C VAL A 229 -0.91 14.92 1.22
N LEU A 230 -0.57 13.66 1.55
CA LEU A 230 -1.14 12.48 0.91
C LEU A 230 -2.12 11.80 1.86
N PHE A 231 -3.41 11.80 1.54
CA PHE A 231 -4.38 10.98 2.28
C PHE A 231 -4.41 9.57 1.70
N LEU A 232 -3.82 8.60 2.42
CA LEU A 232 -3.67 7.20 1.99
C LEU A 232 -4.86 6.30 2.38
N ASP A 233 -6.01 6.89 2.65
CA ASP A 233 -7.22 6.11 2.95
C ASP A 233 -7.63 5.24 1.76
N ASP A 234 -8.13 4.02 2.02
CA ASP A 234 -8.69 3.14 0.99
C ASP A 234 -9.79 3.80 0.16
N THR A 235 -10.56 4.67 0.78
CA THR A 235 -11.57 5.54 0.12
C THR A 235 -11.85 6.76 0.99
N PHE A 236 -11.37 7.92 0.60
CA PHE A 236 -11.41 9.14 1.40
C PHE A 236 -12.83 9.73 1.57
N ILE A 237 -13.67 9.69 0.54
CA ILE A 237 -14.93 10.45 0.41
C ILE A 237 -16.21 9.72 0.87
N ILE A 238 -16.12 8.77 1.79
CA ILE A 238 -17.27 7.95 2.19
C ILE A 238 -18.28 8.75 3.03
N ASN A 239 -17.81 9.49 4.03
CA ASN A 239 -18.67 10.19 5.00
C ASN A 239 -18.80 11.68 4.66
N ARG A 240 -19.99 12.10 4.22
CA ARG A 240 -20.27 13.47 3.80
C ARG A 240 -20.15 14.49 4.95
N LYS A 241 -20.68 14.17 6.16
CA LYS A 241 -20.66 15.08 7.30
C LYS A 241 -19.21 15.34 7.75
N TRP A 242 -18.45 14.28 7.91
CA TRP A 242 -17.05 14.36 8.26
C TRP A 242 -16.22 15.13 7.22
N LEU A 243 -16.48 14.88 5.92
CA LEU A 243 -15.80 15.58 4.83
C LEU A 243 -16.11 17.09 4.83
N GLY A 244 -17.35 17.49 5.09
CA GLY A 244 -17.74 18.89 5.18
C GLY A 244 -17.07 19.62 6.35
N GLU A 245 -16.96 18.96 7.50
CA GLU A 245 -16.23 19.48 8.66
C GLU A 245 -14.72 19.58 8.38
N LEU A 246 -14.12 18.53 7.83
CA LEU A 246 -12.70 18.55 7.44
C LEU A 246 -12.45 19.67 6.41
N ALA A 247 -13.33 19.86 5.43
CA ALA A 247 -13.15 20.86 4.38
C ALA A 247 -12.99 22.26 4.97
N ARG A 248 -13.86 22.64 5.87
CA ARG A 248 -13.80 23.93 6.53
C ARG A 248 -12.50 24.09 7.34
N ARG A 249 -12.22 23.17 8.22
CA ARG A 249 -11.08 23.24 9.13
C ARG A 249 -9.74 23.11 8.44
N TYR A 250 -9.63 22.18 7.48
CA TYR A 250 -8.39 21.98 6.71
C TYR A 250 -8.01 23.25 5.94
N LYS A 251 -8.99 23.92 5.32
CA LYS A 251 -8.77 25.19 4.61
C LYS A 251 -8.25 26.28 5.53
N GLU A 252 -8.84 26.42 6.72
CA GLU A 252 -8.53 27.48 7.68
C GLU A 252 -7.21 27.21 8.43
N GLU A 253 -6.96 25.98 8.85
CA GLU A 253 -5.90 25.62 9.78
C GLU A 253 -4.66 25.02 9.11
N ILE A 254 -4.83 24.34 7.96
CA ILE A 254 -3.74 23.67 7.24
C ILE A 254 -3.42 24.39 5.93
N GLY A 255 -4.37 24.48 5.01
CA GLY A 255 -4.26 25.20 3.74
C GLY A 255 -3.21 24.62 2.75
N LEU A 256 -2.69 23.43 2.98
CA LEU A 256 -1.71 22.80 2.10
C LEU A 256 -2.39 22.07 0.94
N PRO A 257 -1.75 21.99 -0.24
CA PRO A 257 -2.23 21.14 -1.32
C PRO A 257 -2.20 19.67 -0.90
N PHE A 258 -3.17 18.90 -1.42
CA PHE A 258 -3.26 17.48 -1.09
C PHE A 258 -3.72 16.61 -2.25
N TRP A 259 -3.44 15.32 -2.10
CA TRP A 259 -3.96 14.23 -2.92
C TRP A 259 -4.72 13.22 -2.06
N CYS A 260 -5.73 12.56 -2.64
CA CYS A 260 -6.44 11.47 -1.99
C CYS A 260 -6.94 10.41 -2.97
N GLN A 261 -7.33 9.24 -2.43
CA GLN A 261 -7.98 8.18 -3.21
C GLN A 261 -9.51 8.31 -3.13
N VAL A 262 -10.14 8.21 -4.29
CA VAL A 262 -11.60 8.27 -4.41
C VAL A 262 -12.14 7.04 -5.15
N ARG A 263 -13.44 6.86 -5.11
CA ARG A 263 -14.14 5.85 -5.92
C ARG A 263 -15.06 6.56 -6.92
N PRO A 264 -15.01 6.23 -8.23
CA PRO A 264 -15.72 6.99 -9.27
C PRO A 264 -17.20 7.23 -8.99
N ASN A 265 -17.92 6.19 -8.55
CA ASN A 265 -19.35 6.31 -8.24
C ASN A 265 -19.67 7.19 -7.01
N LEU A 266 -18.68 7.61 -6.25
CA LEU A 266 -18.83 8.53 -5.11
C LEU A 266 -18.47 9.98 -5.47
N VAL A 267 -17.91 10.22 -6.65
CA VAL A 267 -17.53 11.54 -7.15
C VAL A 267 -18.79 12.30 -7.57
N THR A 268 -19.08 13.40 -6.89
CA THR A 268 -20.21 14.30 -7.18
C THR A 268 -19.71 15.73 -7.26
N GLU A 269 -20.46 16.60 -7.96
CA GLU A 269 -20.15 18.05 -8.07
C GLU A 269 -19.92 18.68 -6.70
N GLU A 270 -20.80 18.38 -5.73
CA GLU A 270 -20.71 18.90 -4.38
C GLU A 270 -19.41 18.51 -3.67
N LYS A 271 -19.05 17.22 -3.69
CA LYS A 271 -17.83 16.74 -3.02
C LYS A 271 -16.56 17.28 -3.69
N VAL A 272 -16.56 17.38 -5.02
CA VAL A 272 -15.42 17.90 -5.77
C VAL A 272 -15.27 19.41 -5.54
N ALA A 273 -16.37 20.13 -5.39
CA ALA A 273 -16.31 21.54 -4.99
C ALA A 273 -15.69 21.71 -3.59
N LEU A 274 -16.06 20.87 -2.60
CA LEU A 274 -15.39 20.84 -1.30
C LEU A 274 -13.89 20.53 -1.42
N PHE A 275 -13.52 19.55 -2.23
CA PHE A 275 -12.11 19.23 -2.48
C PHE A 275 -11.34 20.41 -3.04
N LYS A 276 -11.91 21.08 -4.03
CA LYS A 276 -11.27 22.27 -4.63
C LYS A 276 -11.09 23.38 -3.59
N ASP A 277 -12.08 23.60 -2.78
CA ASP A 277 -12.05 24.62 -1.73
C ASP A 277 -11.01 24.31 -0.64
N MET A 278 -10.81 23.02 -0.31
CA MET A 278 -9.77 22.54 0.61
C MET A 278 -8.34 22.66 0.04
N GLY A 279 -8.17 22.84 -1.28
CA GLY A 279 -6.85 22.83 -1.93
C GLY A 279 -6.46 21.47 -2.50
N CYS A 280 -7.42 20.59 -2.81
CA CYS A 280 -7.14 19.34 -3.52
C CYS A 280 -6.56 19.64 -4.91
N VAL A 281 -5.37 19.11 -5.16
CA VAL A 281 -4.68 19.27 -6.44
C VAL A 281 -4.98 18.09 -7.37
N SER A 282 -5.00 16.90 -6.80
CA SER A 282 -5.19 15.68 -7.57
C SER A 282 -5.85 14.56 -6.77
N VAL A 283 -6.45 13.62 -7.49
CA VAL A 283 -7.03 12.40 -6.92
C VAL A 283 -6.61 11.18 -7.74
N SER A 284 -6.68 9.99 -7.13
CA SER A 284 -6.58 8.72 -7.85
C SER A 284 -7.84 7.89 -7.66
N PHE A 285 -8.21 7.12 -8.67
CA PHE A 285 -9.27 6.14 -8.55
C PHE A 285 -9.00 4.88 -9.39
N GLY A 286 -9.48 3.74 -8.90
CA GLY A 286 -9.43 2.50 -9.66
C GLY A 286 -10.50 2.49 -10.75
N LEU A 287 -10.06 2.44 -12.02
CA LEU A 287 -10.87 2.08 -13.18
C LEU A 287 -10.86 0.55 -13.31
N GLU A 288 -9.71 -0.04 -13.10
CA GLU A 288 -9.31 -1.45 -13.09
C GLU A 288 -9.38 -2.08 -14.49
N THR A 289 -10.55 -2.18 -15.10
CA THR A 289 -10.77 -2.69 -16.46
C THR A 289 -11.97 -2.01 -17.11
N ALA A 290 -11.92 -1.83 -18.41
CA ALA A 290 -13.05 -1.32 -19.20
C ALA A 290 -14.12 -2.38 -19.46
N ASN A 291 -13.72 -3.65 -19.47
CA ASN A 291 -14.62 -4.75 -19.78
C ASN A 291 -15.67 -4.96 -18.68
N ASP A 292 -16.95 -4.82 -19.02
CA ASP A 292 -18.05 -4.88 -18.07
C ASP A 292 -18.15 -6.23 -17.36
N ARG A 293 -18.00 -7.35 -18.08
CA ARG A 293 -18.03 -8.69 -17.48
C ARG A 293 -16.92 -8.87 -16.46
N LEU A 294 -15.68 -8.50 -16.79
CA LEU A 294 -14.56 -8.56 -15.86
C LEU A 294 -14.81 -7.68 -14.66
N ARG A 295 -15.30 -6.45 -14.86
CA ARG A 295 -15.53 -5.51 -13.77
C ARG A 295 -16.63 -5.96 -12.81
N TYR A 296 -17.76 -6.47 -13.32
CA TYR A 296 -18.90 -6.88 -12.50
C TYR A 296 -18.75 -8.28 -11.94
N GLU A 297 -18.44 -9.27 -12.78
CA GLU A 297 -18.47 -10.68 -12.38
C GLU A 297 -17.16 -11.14 -11.76
N VAL A 298 -16.01 -10.71 -12.33
CA VAL A 298 -14.69 -11.16 -11.88
C VAL A 298 -14.17 -10.31 -10.73
N LEU A 299 -14.21 -8.98 -10.85
CA LEU A 299 -13.72 -8.06 -9.83
C LEU A 299 -14.74 -7.74 -8.74
N ASN A 300 -15.99 -8.14 -8.89
CA ASN A 300 -17.10 -7.74 -7.99
C ASN A 300 -17.10 -6.22 -7.73
N ARG A 301 -16.87 -5.44 -8.80
CA ARG A 301 -16.73 -4.00 -8.74
C ARG A 301 -17.87 -3.31 -9.50
N HIS A 302 -18.97 -3.08 -8.81
CA HIS A 302 -20.18 -2.51 -9.38
C HIS A 302 -20.04 -1.00 -9.63
N ILE A 303 -19.35 -0.65 -10.70
CA ILE A 303 -19.16 0.71 -11.23
C ILE A 303 -19.35 0.66 -12.74
N THR A 304 -20.26 1.48 -13.29
CA THR A 304 -20.49 1.52 -14.73
C THR A 304 -19.43 2.38 -15.45
N LYS A 305 -19.23 2.13 -16.74
CA LYS A 305 -18.42 2.99 -17.61
C LYS A 305 -18.88 4.45 -17.54
N GLU A 306 -20.19 4.66 -17.52
CA GLU A 306 -20.78 6.01 -17.44
C GLU A 306 -20.43 6.72 -16.12
N GLN A 307 -20.45 6.00 -14.99
CA GLN A 307 -20.03 6.56 -13.69
C GLN A 307 -18.55 6.98 -13.70
N ILE A 308 -17.67 6.18 -14.35
CA ILE A 308 -16.27 6.52 -14.51
C ILE A 308 -16.12 7.80 -15.33
N LEU A 309 -16.74 7.85 -16.51
CA LEU A 309 -16.66 9.02 -17.39
C LEU A 309 -17.28 10.28 -16.77
N LYS A 310 -18.38 10.10 -16.00
CA LYS A 310 -18.99 11.20 -15.23
C LYS A 310 -18.00 11.75 -14.20
N ALA A 311 -17.33 10.88 -13.44
CA ALA A 311 -16.30 11.30 -12.48
C ALA A 311 -15.16 12.08 -13.18
N CYS A 312 -14.68 11.62 -14.32
CA CYS A 312 -13.67 12.31 -15.12
C CYS A 312 -14.13 13.70 -15.56
N ARG A 313 -15.39 13.83 -16.03
CA ARG A 313 -15.95 15.12 -16.44
C ARG A 313 -16.05 16.11 -15.26
N ILE A 314 -16.51 15.64 -14.10
CA ILE A 314 -16.63 16.47 -12.90
C ILE A 314 -15.25 16.96 -12.43
N LEU A 315 -14.29 16.06 -12.28
CA LEU A 315 -12.94 16.40 -11.83
C LEU A 315 -12.28 17.42 -12.77
N ARG A 316 -12.37 17.21 -14.08
CA ARG A 316 -11.83 18.14 -15.09
C ARG A 316 -12.51 19.50 -15.04
N LYS A 317 -13.83 19.54 -14.91
CA LYS A 317 -14.59 20.80 -14.77
C LYS A 317 -14.08 21.66 -13.61
N HIS A 318 -13.71 21.02 -12.49
CA HIS A 318 -13.18 21.70 -11.31
C HIS A 318 -11.66 21.92 -11.33
N GLY A 319 -10.96 21.51 -12.39
CA GLY A 319 -9.51 21.64 -12.51
C GLY A 319 -8.75 20.85 -11.43
N ILE A 320 -9.25 19.68 -11.06
CA ILE A 320 -8.55 18.71 -10.21
C ILE A 320 -7.96 17.64 -11.12
N ALA A 321 -6.64 17.51 -11.10
CA ALA A 321 -5.93 16.47 -11.83
C ALA A 321 -6.32 15.07 -11.31
N TYR A 322 -6.26 14.07 -12.15
CA TYR A 322 -6.57 12.71 -11.70
C TYR A 322 -5.77 11.64 -12.41
N SER A 323 -5.46 10.58 -11.65
CA SER A 323 -4.92 9.35 -12.19
C SER A 323 -5.92 8.21 -12.10
N THR A 324 -5.89 7.33 -13.08
CA THR A 324 -6.60 6.05 -13.06
C THR A 324 -5.65 4.93 -12.68
N ASN A 325 -6.11 3.99 -11.86
CA ASN A 325 -5.41 2.73 -11.59
C ASN A 325 -6.08 1.62 -12.39
N ASN A 326 -5.28 0.81 -13.08
CA ASN A 326 -5.74 -0.21 -14.01
C ASN A 326 -4.97 -1.51 -13.79
N MET A 327 -5.65 -2.63 -13.95
CA MET A 327 -5.07 -3.97 -13.93
C MET A 327 -5.18 -4.62 -15.30
N LEU A 328 -4.04 -5.04 -15.84
CA LEU A 328 -3.97 -5.87 -17.05
C LEU A 328 -3.72 -7.33 -16.68
N GLY A 329 -4.07 -8.20 -17.59
CA GLY A 329 -3.88 -9.63 -17.42
C GLY A 329 -4.78 -10.24 -16.35
N LEU A 330 -6.02 -9.78 -16.24
CA LEU A 330 -7.00 -10.35 -15.32
C LEU A 330 -7.35 -11.79 -15.70
N PRO A 331 -7.60 -12.69 -14.72
CA PRO A 331 -8.11 -14.03 -14.97
C PRO A 331 -9.35 -14.00 -15.85
N THR A 332 -9.43 -14.92 -16.82
CA THR A 332 -10.50 -14.99 -17.81
C THR A 332 -10.62 -13.80 -18.78
N GLY A 333 -9.69 -12.87 -18.72
CA GLY A 333 -9.46 -11.81 -19.70
C GLY A 333 -8.34 -12.18 -20.66
N GLY A 334 -7.81 -11.20 -21.38
CA GLY A 334 -6.71 -11.33 -22.33
C GLY A 334 -6.37 -10.00 -22.97
N LEU A 335 -5.51 -10.02 -23.99
CA LEU A 335 -5.05 -8.81 -24.67
C LEU A 335 -6.19 -7.92 -25.19
N GLU A 336 -7.27 -8.52 -25.68
CA GLU A 336 -8.43 -7.77 -26.21
C GLU A 336 -9.08 -6.92 -25.11
N THR A 337 -9.37 -7.50 -23.94
CA THR A 337 -9.97 -6.79 -22.81
C THR A 337 -9.02 -5.72 -22.22
N ASP A 338 -7.71 -5.93 -22.34
CA ASP A 338 -6.70 -4.96 -21.93
C ASP A 338 -6.61 -3.79 -22.92
N LEU A 339 -6.81 -4.03 -24.21
CA LEU A 339 -6.92 -2.96 -25.22
C LEU A 339 -8.23 -2.16 -25.07
N GLU A 340 -9.35 -2.79 -24.67
CA GLU A 340 -10.56 -2.05 -24.27
C GLU A 340 -10.25 -1.09 -23.12
N THR A 341 -9.41 -1.54 -22.16
CA THR A 341 -9.01 -0.72 -21.01
C THR A 341 -8.15 0.47 -21.44
N LEU A 342 -7.27 0.30 -22.44
CA LEU A 342 -6.57 1.43 -23.07
C LEU A 342 -7.57 2.42 -23.70
N ASP A 343 -8.55 1.95 -24.45
CA ASP A 343 -9.54 2.81 -25.11
C ASP A 343 -10.37 3.63 -24.12
N LEU A 344 -10.80 3.02 -23.01
CA LEU A 344 -11.51 3.75 -21.96
C LEU A 344 -10.61 4.80 -21.29
N ASN A 345 -9.32 4.53 -21.08
CA ASN A 345 -8.40 5.51 -20.54
C ASN A 345 -8.16 6.70 -21.51
N ILE A 346 -8.12 6.44 -22.83
CA ILE A 346 -8.09 7.49 -23.84
C ILE A 346 -9.34 8.37 -23.73
N GLU A 347 -10.52 7.77 -23.59
CA GLU A 347 -11.79 8.49 -23.41
C GLU A 347 -11.82 9.29 -22.12
N CYS A 348 -11.29 8.73 -21.04
CA CYS A 348 -11.16 9.39 -19.73
C CYS A 348 -10.26 10.62 -19.78
N ARG A 349 -9.21 10.66 -20.60
CA ARG A 349 -8.21 11.74 -20.66
C ARG A 349 -7.60 12.02 -19.27
N ALA A 350 -7.17 10.98 -18.58
CA ALA A 350 -6.54 11.12 -17.27
C ALA A 350 -5.16 11.81 -17.36
N ASP A 351 -4.80 12.58 -16.34
CA ASP A 351 -3.48 13.23 -16.25
C ASP A 351 -2.35 12.22 -16.10
N TYR A 352 -2.66 11.05 -15.54
CA TYR A 352 -1.78 9.89 -15.53
C TYR A 352 -2.59 8.59 -15.50
N VAL A 353 -2.19 7.62 -16.30
CA VAL A 353 -2.76 6.26 -16.32
C VAL A 353 -1.78 5.31 -15.64
N ASN A 354 -2.06 4.93 -14.41
CA ASN A 354 -1.25 3.96 -13.68
C ASN A 354 -1.70 2.53 -14.05
N VAL A 355 -0.75 1.67 -14.38
CA VAL A 355 -1.04 0.34 -14.92
C VAL A 355 -0.24 -0.71 -14.17
N PHE A 356 -0.92 -1.73 -13.69
CA PHE A 356 -0.34 -2.88 -13.00
C PHE A 356 -0.68 -4.18 -13.74
N LEU A 357 0.20 -5.15 -13.68
CA LEU A 357 -0.10 -6.53 -14.01
C LEU A 357 -0.79 -7.19 -12.82
N TYR A 358 -1.90 -7.86 -13.05
CA TYR A 358 -2.60 -8.54 -11.98
C TYR A 358 -1.73 -9.62 -11.36
N GLN A 359 -1.63 -9.58 -10.02
CA GLN A 359 -1.03 -10.64 -9.20
C GLN A 359 -2.13 -11.35 -8.40
N PRO A 360 -2.24 -12.67 -8.50
CA PRO A 360 -3.25 -13.43 -7.79
C PRO A 360 -2.88 -13.60 -6.32
N TYR A 361 -3.06 -12.53 -5.54
CA TYR A 361 -2.75 -12.59 -4.12
C TYR A 361 -3.62 -13.64 -3.40
N PRO A 362 -2.99 -14.52 -2.61
CA PRO A 362 -3.70 -15.55 -1.87
C PRO A 362 -4.66 -14.96 -0.83
N LYS A 363 -5.66 -15.76 -0.42
CA LYS A 363 -6.77 -15.36 0.45
C LYS A 363 -7.67 -14.26 -0.13
N THR A 364 -7.36 -13.69 -1.30
CA THR A 364 -8.32 -12.89 -2.05
C THR A 364 -9.23 -13.82 -2.87
N LYS A 365 -10.50 -13.46 -3.00
CA LYS A 365 -11.45 -14.30 -3.80
C LYS A 365 -10.97 -14.54 -5.22
N LEU A 366 -10.35 -13.51 -5.85
CA LEU A 366 -9.86 -13.62 -7.21
C LEU A 366 -8.58 -14.46 -7.30
N GLY A 367 -7.67 -14.34 -6.32
CA GLY A 367 -6.47 -15.19 -6.24
C GLY A 367 -6.83 -16.66 -6.07
N GLU A 368 -7.75 -16.97 -5.16
CA GLU A 368 -8.26 -18.33 -4.93
C GLU A 368 -9.01 -18.89 -6.18
N LEU A 369 -9.73 -18.02 -6.90
CA LEU A 369 -10.36 -18.41 -8.17
C LEU A 369 -9.30 -18.78 -9.21
N ALA A 370 -8.27 -17.95 -9.37
CA ALA A 370 -7.18 -18.18 -10.31
C ALA A 370 -6.46 -19.52 -10.04
N LEU A 371 -6.18 -19.82 -8.77
CA LEU A 371 -5.56 -21.09 -8.36
C LEU A 371 -6.48 -22.29 -8.66
N ARG A 372 -7.75 -22.23 -8.18
CA ARG A 372 -8.70 -23.36 -8.35
C ARG A 372 -9.02 -23.67 -9.80
N GLN A 373 -9.03 -22.69 -10.67
CA GLN A 373 -9.30 -22.86 -12.09
C GLN A 373 -8.04 -23.15 -12.92
N GLY A 374 -6.86 -23.27 -12.27
CA GLY A 374 -5.60 -23.53 -12.96
C GLY A 374 -5.18 -22.39 -13.89
N LEU A 375 -5.58 -21.13 -13.58
CA LEU A 375 -5.29 -19.95 -14.39
C LEU A 375 -3.96 -19.28 -14.02
N MET A 376 -3.12 -19.93 -13.21
CA MET A 376 -1.79 -19.43 -12.87
C MET A 376 -0.73 -20.50 -13.08
N ASN A 377 0.49 -20.07 -13.36
CA ASN A 377 1.68 -20.90 -13.40
C ASN A 377 2.30 -20.94 -11.99
N GLY A 378 2.58 -22.15 -11.49
CA GLY A 378 3.17 -22.31 -10.14
C GLY A 378 2.14 -22.13 -9.03
N THR A 379 2.65 -21.71 -7.87
CA THR A 379 1.94 -21.52 -6.62
C THR A 379 1.98 -20.05 -6.18
N PHE A 380 1.40 -19.74 -5.04
CA PHE A 380 1.50 -18.40 -4.46
C PHE A 380 2.93 -18.03 -3.99
N ASP A 381 3.82 -19.01 -3.82
CA ASP A 381 5.23 -18.78 -3.49
C ASP A 381 6.05 -18.27 -4.68
N ASP A 382 5.53 -18.45 -5.89
CA ASP A 382 6.16 -18.01 -7.13
C ASP A 382 5.76 -16.58 -7.53
N LEU A 383 4.96 -15.90 -6.68
CA LEU A 383 4.54 -14.52 -6.93
C LEU A 383 5.76 -13.60 -7.00
N SER A 384 5.86 -12.85 -8.08
CA SER A 384 6.81 -11.76 -8.20
C SER A 384 6.52 -10.67 -7.17
N GLY A 385 7.58 -10.12 -6.58
CA GLY A 385 7.46 -8.91 -5.75
C GLY A 385 7.12 -7.66 -6.57
N SER A 386 7.03 -7.77 -7.91
CA SER A 386 6.74 -6.65 -8.81
C SER A 386 5.38 -6.81 -9.49
N VAL A 387 4.58 -5.75 -9.45
CA VAL A 387 3.30 -5.65 -10.17
C VAL A 387 3.45 -5.00 -11.55
N THR A 388 4.68 -4.76 -12.00
CA THR A 388 4.97 -4.08 -13.28
C THR A 388 5.93 -4.83 -14.19
N GLU A 389 6.52 -5.94 -13.74
CA GLU A 389 7.50 -6.68 -14.55
C GLU A 389 6.87 -7.87 -15.24
N ASP A 390 6.21 -8.75 -14.51
CA ASP A 390 5.60 -9.98 -14.99
C ASP A 390 4.30 -10.32 -14.23
N THR A 391 3.66 -11.40 -14.65
CA THR A 391 2.51 -12.00 -13.95
C THR A 391 2.58 -13.52 -14.06
N VAL A 392 2.11 -14.21 -13.02
CA VAL A 392 2.01 -15.67 -13.02
C VAL A 392 0.71 -16.17 -13.68
N ILE A 393 -0.15 -15.29 -14.15
CA ILE A 393 -1.40 -15.67 -14.83
C ILE A 393 -1.09 -16.36 -16.16
N ARG A 394 -1.86 -17.41 -16.46
CA ARG A 394 -1.84 -18.11 -17.74
C ARG A 394 -2.75 -17.43 -18.75
N PHE A 395 -2.24 -17.28 -19.96
CA PHE A 395 -2.98 -16.79 -21.12
C PHE A 395 -3.04 -17.86 -22.20
N GLY A 396 -3.74 -17.59 -23.29
CA GLY A 396 -3.86 -18.50 -24.42
C GLY A 396 -2.54 -18.90 -25.06
N SER A 397 -1.51 -18.04 -24.93
CA SER A 397 -0.14 -18.30 -25.39
C SER A 397 0.88 -17.44 -24.67
N GLU A 398 2.15 -17.87 -24.67
CA GLU A 398 3.28 -17.05 -24.20
C GLU A 398 3.45 -15.76 -25.03
N GLY A 399 3.03 -15.78 -26.28
CA GLY A 399 2.99 -14.59 -27.12
C GLY A 399 2.00 -13.55 -26.63
N GLU A 400 0.83 -13.98 -26.16
CA GLU A 400 -0.18 -13.09 -25.58
C GLU A 400 0.29 -12.52 -24.24
N LYS A 401 0.83 -13.36 -23.35
CA LYS A 401 1.43 -12.91 -22.08
C LYS A 401 2.43 -11.80 -22.30
N ARG A 402 3.40 -12.00 -23.18
CA ARG A 402 4.41 -11.00 -23.54
C ARG A 402 3.79 -9.70 -24.07
N GLN A 403 2.72 -9.80 -24.89
CA GLN A 403 2.05 -8.60 -25.41
C GLN A 403 1.38 -7.81 -24.30
N ILE A 404 0.77 -8.46 -23.32
CA ILE A 404 0.16 -7.83 -22.14
C ILE A 404 1.23 -7.15 -21.27
N GLU A 405 2.35 -7.82 -21.01
CA GLU A 405 3.47 -7.28 -20.23
C GLU A 405 4.12 -6.06 -20.92
N ASN A 406 4.24 -6.07 -22.26
CA ASN A 406 4.71 -4.93 -23.02
C ASN A 406 3.67 -3.79 -23.07
N LEU A 407 2.38 -4.13 -23.17
CA LEU A 407 1.30 -3.15 -23.13
C LEU A 407 1.28 -2.40 -21.79
N GLN A 408 1.53 -3.08 -20.67
CA GLN A 408 1.66 -2.44 -19.36
C GLN A 408 2.66 -1.27 -19.39
N LYS A 409 3.78 -1.42 -20.06
CA LYS A 409 4.82 -0.38 -20.16
C LYS A 409 4.44 0.76 -21.09
N LEU A 410 3.68 0.50 -22.13
CA LEU A 410 3.38 1.48 -23.17
C LEU A 410 1.98 2.12 -23.03
N LEU A 411 1.07 1.52 -22.25
CA LEU A 411 -0.33 1.94 -22.17
C LEU A 411 -0.47 3.40 -21.73
N SER A 412 0.25 3.80 -20.68
CA SER A 412 0.15 5.16 -20.13
C SER A 412 0.57 6.23 -21.15
N VAL A 413 1.64 6.00 -21.90
CA VAL A 413 2.10 6.89 -22.99
C VAL A 413 1.10 6.88 -24.13
N THR A 414 0.55 5.71 -24.48
CA THR A 414 -0.44 5.58 -25.55
C THR A 414 -1.76 6.28 -25.22
N ALA A 415 -2.19 6.22 -23.95
CA ALA A 415 -3.38 6.94 -23.52
C ALA A 415 -3.23 8.46 -23.60
N GLU A 416 -2.02 8.99 -23.36
CA GLU A 416 -1.71 10.41 -23.53
C GLU A 416 -1.64 10.79 -25.01
N PHE A 417 -1.06 9.93 -25.86
CA PHE A 417 -0.85 10.16 -27.28
C PHE A 417 -1.60 9.11 -28.13
N PRO A 418 -2.94 9.21 -28.28
CA PRO A 418 -3.76 8.16 -28.89
C PRO A 418 -3.38 7.81 -30.34
N PHE A 419 -2.75 8.73 -31.08
CA PHE A 419 -2.26 8.47 -32.43
C PHE A 419 -1.17 7.39 -32.48
N LEU A 420 -0.50 7.10 -31.34
CA LEU A 420 0.49 6.02 -31.25
C LEU A 420 -0.15 4.63 -31.16
N LYS A 421 -1.46 4.51 -30.91
CA LYS A 421 -2.12 3.21 -30.65
C LYS A 421 -1.83 2.17 -31.74
N ALA A 422 -1.96 2.55 -33.02
CA ALA A 422 -1.71 1.62 -34.13
C ALA A 422 -0.25 1.13 -34.18
N LEU A 423 0.69 1.96 -33.81
CA LEU A 423 2.10 1.61 -33.68
C LEU A 423 2.34 0.71 -32.48
N VAL A 424 1.79 1.06 -31.32
CA VAL A 424 1.95 0.29 -30.06
C VAL A 424 1.40 -1.13 -30.19
N VAL A 425 0.25 -1.33 -30.84
CA VAL A 425 -0.29 -2.67 -31.13
C VAL A 425 0.68 -3.56 -31.94
N ARG A 426 1.58 -2.94 -32.72
CA ARG A 426 2.66 -3.67 -33.41
C ARG A 426 3.86 -3.87 -32.51
N LEU A 427 4.26 -2.84 -31.75
CA LEU A 427 5.44 -2.87 -30.88
C LEU A 427 5.31 -3.88 -29.72
N ILE A 428 4.13 -4.05 -29.14
CA ILE A 428 3.92 -5.01 -28.05
C ILE A 428 4.24 -6.46 -28.44
N LYS A 429 4.28 -6.80 -29.73
CA LYS A 429 4.67 -8.12 -30.25
C LYS A 429 6.17 -8.39 -30.17
N LEU A 430 6.98 -7.36 -30.00
CA LEU A 430 8.43 -7.47 -29.90
C LEU A 430 8.84 -8.16 -28.58
N PRO A 431 10.06 -8.71 -28.50
CA PRO A 431 10.60 -9.14 -27.22
C PRO A 431 10.66 -8.00 -26.19
N PRO A 432 10.58 -8.30 -24.88
CA PRO A 432 10.80 -7.31 -23.83
C PRO A 432 12.14 -6.60 -24.04
N ASN A 433 12.16 -5.28 -23.86
CA ASN A 433 13.35 -4.50 -24.09
C ASN A 433 13.43 -3.26 -23.19
N GLN A 434 14.65 -2.75 -23.01
CA GLN A 434 14.92 -1.62 -22.12
C GLN A 434 14.27 -0.31 -22.58
N LEU A 435 13.98 -0.13 -23.87
CA LEU A 435 13.34 1.09 -24.38
C LEU A 435 11.91 1.23 -23.85
N PHE A 436 11.15 0.12 -23.77
CA PHE A 436 9.80 0.14 -23.19
C PHE A 436 9.84 0.49 -21.72
N TRP A 437 10.81 -0.08 -20.99
CA TRP A 437 11.01 0.22 -19.59
C TRP A 437 11.40 1.70 -19.36
N LEU A 438 12.31 2.25 -20.17
CA LEU A 438 12.68 3.66 -20.10
C LEU A 438 11.52 4.59 -20.43
N ALA A 439 10.71 4.25 -21.45
CA ALA A 439 9.51 5.01 -21.79
C ALA A 439 8.51 5.02 -20.61
N TYR A 440 8.27 3.85 -20.00
CA TYR A 440 7.42 3.70 -18.81
C TYR A 440 7.92 4.56 -17.64
N LYS A 441 9.19 4.39 -17.25
CA LYS A 441 9.77 5.10 -16.12
C LYS A 441 9.83 6.62 -16.36
N GLY A 442 10.29 7.04 -17.52
CA GLY A 442 10.37 8.46 -17.86
C GLY A 442 9.01 9.13 -17.83
N TRP A 443 7.99 8.51 -18.44
CA TRP A 443 6.64 9.04 -18.44
C TRP A 443 6.01 9.05 -17.03
N LYS A 444 6.15 7.97 -16.27
CA LYS A 444 5.68 7.87 -14.89
C LYS A 444 6.31 8.97 -14.02
N GLY A 445 7.63 9.14 -14.09
CA GLY A 445 8.34 10.15 -13.31
C GLY A 445 7.86 11.57 -13.65
N TYR A 446 7.73 11.90 -14.95
CA TYR A 446 7.21 13.19 -15.40
C TYR A 446 5.78 13.44 -14.93
N ALA A 447 4.86 12.51 -15.21
CA ALA A 447 3.44 12.70 -14.91
C ALA A 447 3.18 12.79 -13.40
N ILE A 448 3.81 11.94 -12.61
CA ILE A 448 3.64 11.96 -11.15
C ILE A 448 4.19 13.27 -10.58
N SER A 449 5.41 13.67 -10.92
CA SER A 449 6.06 14.85 -10.31
C SER A 449 5.46 16.18 -10.78
N ARG A 450 4.88 16.24 -11.98
CA ARG A 450 4.37 17.49 -12.54
C ARG A 450 2.86 17.65 -12.48
N ARG A 451 2.10 16.54 -12.50
CA ARG A 451 0.65 16.57 -12.61
C ARG A 451 -0.06 16.07 -11.36
N ILE A 452 0.47 14.99 -10.75
CA ILE A 452 -0.21 14.34 -9.63
C ILE A 452 0.29 14.86 -8.28
N TYR A 453 1.61 14.96 -8.10
CA TYR A 453 2.24 15.49 -6.87
C TYR A 453 3.15 16.67 -7.22
N PRO A 454 2.60 17.84 -7.57
CA PRO A 454 3.39 18.98 -8.06
C PRO A 454 4.10 19.70 -6.90
N VAL A 455 5.03 19.01 -6.23
CA VAL A 455 5.87 19.60 -5.19
C VAL A 455 7.10 20.23 -5.82
N LYS A 456 7.43 21.45 -5.41
CA LYS A 456 8.66 22.12 -5.86
C LYS A 456 9.87 21.42 -5.24
N MET A 457 10.72 20.87 -6.09
CA MET A 457 11.98 20.25 -5.69
C MET A 457 13.15 21.12 -6.16
N THR A 458 14.17 21.23 -5.34
CA THR A 458 15.48 21.77 -5.75
C THR A 458 16.18 20.79 -6.70
N LEU A 459 17.19 21.22 -7.41
CA LEU A 459 17.97 20.33 -8.30
C LEU A 459 18.58 19.14 -7.53
N GLY A 460 19.05 19.36 -6.31
CA GLY A 460 19.59 18.28 -5.46
C GLY A 460 18.53 17.26 -5.04
N GLU A 461 17.35 17.74 -4.58
CA GLU A 461 16.20 16.89 -4.24
C GLU A 461 15.73 16.09 -5.47
N TRP A 462 15.68 16.74 -6.64
CA TRP A 462 15.31 16.07 -7.90
C TRP A 462 16.30 14.98 -8.26
N PHE A 463 17.61 15.24 -8.17
CA PHE A 463 18.65 14.26 -8.47
C PHE A 463 18.62 13.07 -7.48
N SER A 464 18.43 13.33 -6.19
CA SER A 464 18.28 12.29 -5.16
C SER A 464 17.04 11.43 -5.41
N ALA A 465 15.90 12.08 -5.73
CA ALA A 465 14.67 11.38 -6.07
C ALA A 465 14.81 10.53 -7.34
N LEU A 466 15.53 11.04 -8.36
CA LEU A 466 15.81 10.30 -9.59
C LEU A 466 16.68 9.07 -9.33
N LEU A 467 17.76 9.21 -8.54
CA LEU A 467 18.61 8.08 -8.18
C LEU A 467 17.82 7.00 -7.41
N GLN A 468 16.99 7.41 -6.46
CA GLN A 468 16.12 6.50 -5.72
C GLN A 468 15.11 5.83 -6.66
N PHE A 469 14.44 6.59 -7.53
CA PHE A 469 13.48 6.07 -8.52
C PHE A 469 14.12 5.07 -9.50
N MET A 470 15.38 5.27 -9.85
CA MET A 470 16.14 4.34 -10.71
C MET A 470 16.60 3.09 -9.95
N ARG A 471 16.91 3.21 -8.64
CA ARG A 471 17.31 2.08 -7.78
C ARG A 471 16.13 1.19 -7.40
N ILE A 472 14.97 1.77 -7.17
CA ILE A 472 13.76 1.01 -6.88
C ILE A 472 13.40 0.26 -8.17
N ARG A 473 13.74 -1.02 -8.23
CA ARG A 473 13.08 -1.96 -9.13
C ARG A 473 11.65 -1.99 -8.65
N THR A 474 10.77 -1.33 -9.35
CA THR A 474 9.37 -1.11 -8.98
C THR A 474 8.71 -2.42 -8.57
N GLN A 475 8.37 -2.48 -7.28
CA GLN A 475 7.35 -3.39 -6.78
C GLN A 475 6.00 -3.08 -7.41
#